data_7817e656891fb3c7190ab0be5d08fcff
#
_entry.id   7817e656891fb3c7190ab0be5d08fcff
#
_cell.length_a   1.000
_cell.length_b   1.000
_cell.length_c   1.000
_cell.angle_alpha   90.00
_cell.angle_beta   90.00
_cell.angle_gamma   90.00
#
_symmetry.space_group_name_H-M   'P 1'
#
loop_
_entity.id
_entity.type
_entity.pdbx_description
1 polymer ?
#
loop_
_entity_poly.entity_id
_entity_poly.type
_entity_poly.pdbx_seq_one_letter_code
_entity_poly.pdbx_strand_id
1 'polypeptide(L)'
;MLGSGATLNFIDPKFFYKKITVCVNDVGEIYLPTTQYVVTKYHPEAISYAQQMPDVNIVVSRGSLGGPHYSALPALKNLYTFDHNINKGPSTSTVIDWPLENDSLYVSWSSITSAMHFAAYLGAKNIIMVAHDCGELDDKGWVSGYPVENWDKDKIEEAKERNKQFEIQSIAVKTKLKELYNCNVYSLNPFINYNLEGVKFRSYNEIN
;
A
#
# COMPACT_ATOMS: atom_id res chain seq x y z
N MET A 1 -1.22 3.40 -8.08
CA MET A 1 -0.73 3.02 -6.76
C MET A 1 -0.21 1.60 -6.83
N LEU A 2 1.00 1.34 -6.32
CA LEU A 2 1.69 0.07 -6.48
C LEU A 2 1.82 -0.65 -5.12
N GLY A 3 1.20 -1.82 -5.03
CA GLY A 3 1.40 -2.78 -3.95
C GLY A 3 2.54 -3.75 -4.26
N SER A 4 2.82 -4.68 -3.34
CA SER A 4 3.95 -5.62 -3.44
C SER A 4 3.60 -6.98 -4.05
N GLY A 5 2.40 -7.15 -4.59
CA GLY A 5 1.93 -8.43 -5.09
C GLY A 5 2.60 -8.88 -6.40
N ALA A 6 2.50 -10.16 -6.68
CA ALA A 6 3.15 -10.80 -7.81
C ALA A 6 2.67 -10.31 -9.19
N THR A 7 1.47 -9.71 -9.26
CA THR A 7 0.95 -9.11 -10.52
C THR A 7 1.91 -8.11 -11.14
N LEU A 8 2.73 -7.42 -10.34
CA LEU A 8 3.75 -6.50 -10.86
C LEU A 8 4.80 -7.18 -11.75
N ASN A 9 5.04 -8.47 -11.59
CA ASN A 9 5.99 -9.20 -12.43
C ASN A 9 5.57 -9.25 -13.91
N PHE A 10 4.31 -8.99 -14.19
CA PHE A 10 3.71 -9.05 -15.54
C PHE A 10 3.46 -7.68 -16.15
N ILE A 11 3.85 -6.59 -15.47
CA ILE A 11 3.62 -5.23 -15.93
C ILE A 11 4.96 -4.55 -16.24
N ASP A 12 5.14 -4.10 -17.48
CA ASP A 12 6.31 -3.32 -17.86
C ASP A 12 6.36 -2.03 -17.02
N PRO A 13 7.44 -1.75 -16.28
CA PRO A 13 7.60 -0.51 -15.52
C PRO A 13 7.38 0.77 -16.34
N LYS A 14 7.63 0.75 -17.65
CA LYS A 14 7.37 1.88 -18.55
C LYS A 14 5.90 2.28 -18.60
N PHE A 15 4.99 1.36 -18.27
CA PHE A 15 3.55 1.68 -18.16
C PHE A 15 3.29 2.81 -17.17
N PHE A 16 4.13 2.96 -16.15
CA PHE A 16 3.97 3.98 -15.11
C PHE A 16 4.63 5.33 -15.45
N TYR A 17 5.39 5.42 -16.56
CA TYR A 17 5.97 6.69 -16.96
C TYR A 17 4.90 7.75 -17.20
N LYS A 18 5.17 8.97 -16.73
CA LYS A 18 4.25 10.12 -16.81
C LYS A 18 2.94 9.96 -16.02
N LYS A 19 2.88 8.97 -15.14
CA LYS A 19 1.76 8.79 -14.19
C LYS A 19 2.21 9.18 -12.79
N ILE A 20 1.30 9.69 -11.98
CA ILE A 20 1.58 9.88 -10.56
C ILE A 20 1.57 8.50 -9.90
N THR A 21 2.71 8.10 -9.36
CA THR A 21 2.88 6.80 -8.71
C THR A 21 3.03 6.96 -7.21
N VAL A 22 2.25 6.19 -6.47
CA VAL A 22 2.36 6.02 -5.02
C VAL A 22 2.66 4.56 -4.76
N CYS A 23 3.83 4.27 -4.24
CA CYS A 23 4.28 2.93 -3.88
C CYS A 23 4.14 2.68 -2.38
N VAL A 24 4.10 1.43 -1.96
CA VAL A 24 4.14 1.07 -0.53
C VAL A 24 5.41 0.30 -0.23
N ASN A 25 6.06 0.67 0.87
CA ASN A 25 7.28 0.02 1.38
C ASN A 25 8.35 -0.15 0.26
N ASP A 26 9.03 -1.28 0.23
CA ASP A 26 10.16 -1.59 -0.68
C ASP A 26 9.82 -1.52 -2.18
N VAL A 27 8.54 -1.51 -2.54
CA VAL A 27 8.12 -1.36 -3.95
C VAL A 27 8.62 -0.04 -4.54
N GLY A 28 8.80 0.98 -3.70
CA GLY A 28 9.37 2.27 -4.13
C GLY A 28 10.76 2.14 -4.72
N GLU A 29 11.61 1.31 -4.15
CA GLU A 29 12.98 1.05 -4.63
C GLU A 29 12.96 0.17 -5.89
N ILE A 30 12.11 -0.86 -5.92
CA ILE A 30 12.03 -1.80 -7.05
C ILE A 30 11.57 -1.08 -8.33
N TYR A 31 10.69 -0.07 -8.20
CA TYR A 31 10.08 0.63 -9.33
C TYR A 31 10.66 2.03 -9.60
N LEU A 32 11.87 2.34 -9.10
CA LEU A 32 12.62 3.49 -9.62
C LEU A 32 12.91 3.32 -11.11
N PRO A 33 12.85 4.37 -11.94
CA PRO A 33 12.68 5.80 -11.63
C PRO A 33 11.22 6.30 -11.71
N THR A 34 10.23 5.44 -11.71
CA THR A 34 8.83 5.87 -11.86
C THR A 34 8.17 6.30 -10.55
N THR A 35 8.76 5.95 -9.42
CA THR A 35 8.24 6.24 -8.08
C THR A 35 8.31 7.72 -7.75
N GLN A 36 7.19 8.31 -7.33
CA GLN A 36 7.13 9.71 -6.88
C GLN A 36 6.85 9.81 -5.38
N TYR A 37 6.12 8.86 -4.84
CA TYR A 37 5.78 8.78 -3.42
C TYR A 37 5.96 7.37 -2.91
N VAL A 38 6.49 7.24 -1.71
CA VAL A 38 6.47 5.98 -0.93
C VAL A 38 5.71 6.23 0.35
N VAL A 39 4.71 5.40 0.64
CA VAL A 39 3.99 5.40 1.90
C VAL A 39 4.39 4.17 2.71
N THR A 40 4.85 4.41 3.93
CA THR A 40 5.25 3.35 4.86
C THR A 40 4.80 3.65 6.29
N LYS A 41 4.84 2.66 7.16
CA LYS A 41 4.56 2.78 8.59
C LYS A 41 5.79 2.53 9.46
N TYR A 42 6.92 2.21 8.85
CA TYR A 42 8.14 1.80 9.51
C TYR A 42 9.19 2.91 9.44
N HIS A 43 9.66 3.38 10.60
CA HIS A 43 10.61 4.50 10.68
C HIS A 43 11.99 4.17 10.09
N PRO A 44 12.62 3.01 10.41
CA PRO A 44 13.92 2.68 9.87
C PRO A 44 13.94 2.67 8.34
N GLU A 45 12.92 2.03 7.73
CA GLU A 45 12.76 1.94 6.29
C GLU A 45 12.51 3.32 5.69
N ALA A 46 11.64 4.14 6.30
CA ALA A 46 11.38 5.50 5.82
C ALA A 46 12.63 6.38 5.80
N ILE A 47 13.48 6.27 6.81
CA ILE A 47 14.77 6.98 6.87
C ILE A 47 15.69 6.50 5.76
N SER A 48 15.81 5.18 5.60
CA SER A 48 16.60 4.57 4.53
C SER A 48 16.14 5.04 3.14
N TYR A 49 14.84 4.95 2.85
CA TYR A 49 14.27 5.40 1.58
C TYR A 49 14.54 6.89 1.34
N ALA A 50 14.35 7.74 2.35
CA ALA A 50 14.57 9.18 2.20
C ALA A 50 16.02 9.53 1.88
N GLN A 51 16.97 8.75 2.39
CA GLN A 51 18.40 8.92 2.11
C GLN A 51 18.81 8.38 0.74
N GLN A 52 18.26 7.23 0.34
CA GLN A 52 18.62 6.54 -0.91
C GLN A 52 17.89 7.12 -2.13
N MET A 53 16.70 7.68 -1.93
CA MET A 53 15.83 8.21 -2.99
C MET A 53 15.52 9.70 -2.78
N PRO A 54 16.50 10.61 -2.92
CA PRO A 54 16.35 12.03 -2.55
C PRO A 54 15.27 12.78 -3.35
N ASP A 55 14.91 12.29 -4.54
CA ASP A 55 13.88 12.87 -5.40
C ASP A 55 12.49 12.27 -5.20
N VAL A 56 12.36 11.28 -4.32
CA VAL A 56 11.09 10.62 -3.99
C VAL A 56 10.56 11.14 -2.66
N ASN A 57 9.27 11.45 -2.60
CA ASN A 57 8.63 11.90 -1.37
C ASN A 57 8.25 10.69 -0.50
N ILE A 58 8.81 10.61 0.67
CA ILE A 58 8.57 9.54 1.65
C ILE A 58 7.55 10.02 2.67
N VAL A 59 6.46 9.28 2.81
CA VAL A 59 5.35 9.60 3.70
C VAL A 59 5.24 8.51 4.77
N VAL A 60 5.48 8.87 6.02
CA VAL A 60 5.56 7.91 7.12
C VAL A 60 4.65 8.31 8.27
N SER A 61 4.07 7.30 8.92
CA SER A 61 3.32 7.50 10.15
C SER A 61 4.23 8.01 11.27
N ARG A 62 3.81 9.02 12.04
CA ARG A 62 4.51 9.45 13.28
C ARG A 62 4.57 8.35 14.31
N GLY A 63 3.56 7.47 14.34
CA GLY A 63 3.56 6.28 15.17
C GLY A 63 4.12 5.08 14.44
N SER A 64 5.31 4.63 14.77
CA SER A 64 5.87 3.41 14.20
C SER A 64 5.09 2.17 14.67
N LEU A 65 4.72 1.30 13.74
CA LEU A 65 4.10 0.01 14.03
C LEU A 65 5.12 -1.13 14.10
N GLY A 66 6.30 -0.92 14.53
CA GLY A 66 7.32 -1.98 14.45
C GLY A 66 8.34 -2.02 15.58
N GLY A 67 8.12 -1.31 16.67
CA GLY A 67 9.09 -1.35 17.76
C GLY A 67 8.76 -0.41 18.91
N PRO A 68 9.39 -0.63 20.07
CA PRO A 68 9.15 0.14 21.28
C PRO A 68 9.68 1.59 21.20
N HIS A 69 10.27 1.99 20.10
CA HIS A 69 10.95 3.26 19.98
C HIS A 69 10.36 4.08 18.85
N TYR A 70 9.61 5.08 19.22
CA TYR A 70 9.40 6.29 18.42
C TYR A 70 10.75 6.98 18.28
N SER A 71 11.62 6.52 17.40
CA SER A 71 12.80 7.27 17.08
C SER A 71 12.36 8.60 16.50
N ALA A 72 12.90 9.70 17.01
CA ALA A 72 12.67 11.00 16.42
C ALA A 72 13.08 10.91 14.94
N LEU A 73 12.12 11.15 14.05
CA LEU A 73 12.40 11.16 12.62
C LEU A 73 13.35 12.34 12.32
N PRO A 74 14.42 12.12 11.56
CA PRO A 74 15.32 13.20 11.17
C PRO A 74 14.60 14.19 10.26
N ALA A 75 14.98 15.46 10.31
CA ALA A 75 14.50 16.47 9.39
C ALA A 75 15.17 16.27 8.01
N LEU A 76 14.55 15.47 7.15
CA LEU A 76 14.96 15.26 5.77
C LEU A 76 13.98 15.97 4.83
N LYS A 77 14.51 16.59 3.75
CA LYS A 77 13.73 17.43 2.81
C LYS A 77 12.54 16.71 2.18
N ASN A 78 12.68 15.41 1.97
CA ASN A 78 11.71 14.55 1.27
C ASN A 78 10.98 13.58 2.21
N LEU A 79 11.06 13.78 3.54
CA LEU A 79 10.40 12.95 4.54
C LEU A 79 9.24 13.72 5.16
N TYR A 80 8.03 13.24 4.95
CA TYR A 80 6.78 13.81 5.44
C TYR A 80 6.13 12.88 6.45
N THR A 81 5.42 13.43 7.41
CA THR A 81 4.78 12.63 8.46
C THR A 81 3.26 12.82 8.47
N PHE A 82 2.55 11.78 8.87
CA PHE A 82 1.13 11.83 9.16
C PHE A 82 0.82 11.20 10.52
N ASP A 83 -0.29 11.60 11.11
CA ASP A 83 -0.77 11.01 12.35
C ASP A 83 -1.69 9.82 12.08
N HIS A 84 -1.66 8.84 12.98
CA HIS A 84 -2.67 7.80 13.05
C HIS A 84 -3.03 7.52 14.52
N ASN A 85 -4.24 7.03 14.73
CA ASN A 85 -4.70 6.67 16.06
C ASN A 85 -4.13 5.30 16.46
N ILE A 86 -3.00 5.31 17.14
CA ILE A 86 -2.25 4.10 17.56
C ILE A 86 -3.05 3.28 18.59
N ASN A 87 -3.91 3.93 19.38
CA ASN A 87 -4.60 3.29 20.50
C ASN A 87 -5.70 2.31 20.07
N LYS A 88 -6.13 2.35 18.83
CA LYS A 88 -7.24 1.51 18.33
C LYS A 88 -6.78 0.22 17.64
N GLY A 89 -5.48 0.05 17.44
CA GLY A 89 -4.94 -1.07 16.69
C GLY A 89 -5.44 -1.12 15.24
N PRO A 90 -4.87 -1.99 14.41
CA PRO A 90 -5.36 -2.17 13.06
C PRO A 90 -6.72 -2.89 13.11
N SER A 91 -7.75 -2.24 12.58
CA SER A 91 -9.09 -2.77 12.55
C SER A 91 -9.21 -3.98 11.62
N THR A 92 -9.82 -5.04 12.11
CA THR A 92 -10.32 -6.16 11.28
C THR A 92 -11.76 -5.93 10.84
N SER A 93 -12.38 -4.83 11.29
CA SER A 93 -13.78 -4.50 11.07
C SER A 93 -13.98 -3.88 9.68
N THR A 94 -15.14 -4.15 9.09
CA THR A 94 -15.65 -3.41 7.94
C THR A 94 -16.11 -1.99 8.32
N VAL A 95 -16.33 -1.74 9.61
CA VAL A 95 -16.60 -0.41 10.14
C VAL A 95 -15.27 0.24 10.47
N ILE A 96 -14.90 1.22 9.67
CA ILE A 96 -13.65 1.94 9.85
C ILE A 96 -13.91 3.25 10.60
N ASP A 97 -13.10 3.48 11.62
CA ASP A 97 -13.04 4.74 12.32
C ASP A 97 -12.18 5.71 11.50
N TRP A 98 -12.83 6.53 10.71
CA TRP A 98 -12.15 7.43 9.80
C TRP A 98 -11.54 8.61 10.56
N PRO A 99 -10.28 8.97 10.34
CA PRO A 99 -9.68 10.13 10.97
C PRO A 99 -10.34 11.41 10.44
N LEU A 100 -10.71 12.30 11.37
CA LEU A 100 -11.36 13.59 11.06
C LEU A 100 -10.35 14.75 11.04
N GLU A 101 -9.14 14.52 11.50
CA GLU A 101 -8.08 15.53 11.58
C GLU A 101 -7.33 15.63 10.26
N ASN A 102 -6.98 16.86 9.87
CA ASN A 102 -6.42 17.14 8.54
C ASN A 102 -5.03 16.57 8.27
N ASP A 103 -4.27 16.20 9.30
CA ASP A 103 -2.93 15.62 9.18
C ASP A 103 -2.91 14.11 9.47
N SER A 104 -4.07 13.50 9.59
CA SER A 104 -4.25 12.09 9.93
C SER A 104 -4.64 11.27 8.72
N LEU A 105 -4.00 10.11 8.53
CA LEU A 105 -4.41 9.13 7.56
C LEU A 105 -4.98 7.88 8.24
N TYR A 106 -5.92 7.23 7.57
CA TYR A 106 -6.43 5.93 8.00
C TYR A 106 -5.31 4.88 7.97
N VAL A 107 -5.14 4.16 9.06
CA VAL A 107 -4.15 3.10 9.20
C VAL A 107 -4.85 1.77 9.50
N SER A 108 -4.50 0.75 8.74
CA SER A 108 -4.90 -0.64 8.98
C SER A 108 -3.65 -1.53 9.02
N TRP A 109 -3.84 -2.83 8.96
CA TRP A 109 -2.72 -3.78 8.84
C TRP A 109 -1.91 -3.57 7.55
N SER A 110 -2.55 -3.20 6.45
CA SER A 110 -1.89 -2.93 5.18
C SER A 110 -1.50 -1.46 5.03
N SER A 111 -0.27 -1.16 4.59
CA SER A 111 0.16 0.20 4.24
C SER A 111 -0.60 0.75 3.03
N ILE A 112 -1.20 -0.13 2.21
CA ILE A 112 -1.96 0.27 1.03
C ILE A 112 -3.17 1.14 1.38
N THR A 113 -3.83 0.90 2.51
CA THR A 113 -4.99 1.69 2.93
C THR A 113 -4.61 3.13 3.28
N SER A 114 -3.46 3.33 3.92
CA SER A 114 -2.91 4.67 4.17
C SER A 114 -2.52 5.36 2.87
N ALA A 115 -1.94 4.61 1.92
CA ALA A 115 -1.59 5.14 0.60
C ALA A 115 -2.84 5.52 -0.22
N MET A 116 -3.93 4.75 -0.12
CA MET A 116 -5.22 5.10 -0.73
C MET A 116 -5.77 6.42 -0.17
N HIS A 117 -5.77 6.57 1.15
CA HIS A 117 -6.23 7.81 1.78
C HIS A 117 -5.32 8.98 1.40
N PHE A 118 -4.01 8.81 1.45
CA PHE A 118 -3.04 9.83 1.04
C PHE A 118 -3.28 10.31 -0.40
N ALA A 119 -3.47 9.40 -1.36
CA ALA A 119 -3.74 9.76 -2.74
C ALA A 119 -5.03 10.58 -2.88
N ALA A 120 -6.10 10.19 -2.19
CA ALA A 120 -7.35 10.94 -2.19
C ALA A 120 -7.21 12.32 -1.51
N TYR A 121 -6.46 12.39 -0.40
CA TYR A 121 -6.13 13.65 0.28
C TYR A 121 -5.38 14.61 -0.64
N LEU A 122 -4.47 14.11 -1.47
CA LEU A 122 -3.80 14.91 -2.53
C LEU A 122 -4.73 15.33 -3.68
N GLY A 123 -6.01 14.94 -3.63
CA GLY A 123 -7.00 15.34 -4.64
C GLY A 123 -7.20 14.37 -5.80
N ALA A 124 -6.69 13.14 -5.70
CA ALA A 124 -6.93 12.12 -6.72
C ALA A 124 -8.43 11.85 -6.88
N LYS A 125 -8.93 11.91 -8.11
CA LYS A 125 -10.32 11.54 -8.45
C LYS A 125 -10.47 10.07 -8.80
N ASN A 126 -9.38 9.46 -9.28
CA ASN A 126 -9.31 8.05 -9.60
C ASN A 126 -7.99 7.49 -9.08
N ILE A 127 -8.07 6.38 -8.36
CA ILE A 127 -6.93 5.60 -7.89
C ILE A 127 -6.98 4.26 -8.62
N ILE A 128 -5.90 3.92 -9.31
CA ILE A 128 -5.71 2.61 -9.93
C ILE A 128 -4.75 1.83 -9.04
N MET A 129 -5.25 0.80 -8.38
CA MET A 129 -4.42 -0.12 -7.60
C MET A 129 -3.80 -1.16 -8.51
N VAL A 130 -2.52 -1.41 -8.33
CA VAL A 130 -1.76 -2.41 -9.06
C VAL A 130 -1.03 -3.27 -8.05
N ALA A 131 -1.13 -4.58 -8.19
CA ALA A 131 -0.48 -5.57 -7.31
C ALA A 131 -0.82 -5.41 -5.81
N HIS A 132 -2.05 -5.06 -5.51
CA HIS A 132 -2.63 -5.31 -4.19
C HIS A 132 -3.42 -6.62 -4.29
N ASP A 133 -2.67 -7.71 -4.40
CA ASP A 133 -3.19 -8.99 -4.86
C ASP A 133 -4.01 -9.70 -3.79
N CYS A 134 -3.66 -9.55 -2.53
CA CYS A 134 -4.26 -10.27 -1.41
C CYS A 134 -4.30 -11.79 -1.63
N GLY A 135 -3.31 -12.33 -2.34
CA GLY A 135 -3.21 -13.72 -2.73
C GLY A 135 -1.93 -14.03 -3.48
N GLU A 136 -1.87 -15.19 -4.07
CA GLU A 136 -0.72 -15.69 -4.84
C GLU A 136 -1.07 -15.79 -6.33
N LEU A 137 -0.07 -15.53 -7.18
CA LEU A 137 -0.13 -15.74 -8.62
C LEU A 137 1.08 -16.56 -9.03
N ASP A 138 0.85 -17.74 -9.64
CA ASP A 138 1.88 -18.72 -9.98
C ASP A 138 2.78 -19.06 -8.77
N ASP A 139 2.15 -19.39 -7.65
CA ASP A 139 2.79 -19.72 -6.36
C ASP A 139 3.69 -18.60 -5.79
N LYS A 140 3.53 -17.37 -6.28
CA LYS A 140 4.24 -16.19 -5.81
C LYS A 140 3.28 -15.21 -5.15
N GLY A 141 3.57 -14.84 -3.90
CA GLY A 141 2.81 -13.82 -3.17
C GLY A 141 3.31 -12.39 -3.41
N TRP A 142 4.53 -12.23 -3.94
CA TRP A 142 5.20 -10.94 -4.04
C TRP A 142 5.91 -10.72 -5.37
N VAL A 143 6.12 -9.45 -5.69
CA VAL A 143 6.94 -9.05 -6.83
C VAL A 143 8.40 -9.50 -6.66
N SER A 144 9.06 -9.83 -7.74
CA SER A 144 10.48 -10.21 -7.73
C SER A 144 11.35 -9.08 -7.17
N GLY A 145 12.28 -9.42 -6.29
CA GLY A 145 13.12 -8.45 -5.57
C GLY A 145 12.50 -7.90 -4.29
N TYR A 146 11.27 -8.27 -3.94
CA TYR A 146 10.73 -7.95 -2.61
C TYR A 146 11.43 -8.80 -1.54
N PRO A 147 11.85 -8.23 -0.39
CA PRO A 147 12.80 -8.87 0.53
C PRO A 147 12.17 -9.96 1.41
N VAL A 148 11.38 -10.85 0.81
CA VAL A 148 10.75 -11.98 1.53
C VAL A 148 11.72 -13.11 1.86
N GLU A 149 12.85 -13.18 1.18
CA GLU A 149 13.92 -14.15 1.48
C GLU A 149 14.49 -13.99 2.90
N ASN A 150 14.29 -12.82 3.49
CA ASN A 150 14.69 -12.54 4.87
C ASN A 150 13.60 -12.92 5.90
N TRP A 151 12.46 -13.43 5.43
CA TRP A 151 11.36 -13.81 6.29
C TRP A 151 11.44 -15.30 6.64
N ASP A 152 11.16 -15.63 7.90
CA ASP A 152 10.94 -17.01 8.29
C ASP A 152 9.57 -17.52 7.78
N LYS A 153 9.37 -18.84 7.90
CA LYS A 153 8.12 -19.47 7.42
C LYS A 153 6.89 -18.97 8.16
N ASP A 154 7.01 -18.72 9.46
CA ASP A 154 5.89 -18.29 10.29
C ASP A 154 5.43 -16.89 9.86
N LYS A 155 6.36 -16.00 9.56
CA LYS A 155 6.06 -14.66 9.04
C LYS A 155 5.40 -14.70 7.66
N ILE A 156 5.83 -15.64 6.80
CA ILE A 156 5.21 -15.84 5.48
C ILE A 156 3.77 -16.33 5.63
N GLU A 157 3.53 -17.34 6.45
CA GLU A 157 2.18 -17.86 6.68
C GLU A 157 1.27 -16.81 7.33
N GLU A 158 1.77 -16.07 8.32
CA GLU A 158 1.04 -14.96 8.93
C GLU A 158 0.64 -13.89 7.89
N ALA A 159 1.54 -13.57 6.95
CA ALA A 159 1.25 -12.63 5.87
C ALA A 159 0.16 -13.16 4.93
N LYS A 160 0.16 -14.46 4.61
CA LYS A 160 -0.87 -15.11 3.80
C LYS A 160 -2.24 -15.11 4.49
N GLU A 161 -2.29 -15.41 5.78
CA GLU A 161 -3.54 -15.39 6.57
C GLU A 161 -4.17 -13.99 6.60
N ARG A 162 -3.36 -12.94 6.57
CA ARG A 162 -3.82 -11.55 6.56
C ARG A 162 -4.41 -11.09 5.22
N ASN A 163 -4.19 -11.80 4.13
CA ASN A 163 -4.62 -11.38 2.80
C ASN A 163 -6.13 -11.08 2.74
N LYS A 164 -6.96 -11.92 3.36
CA LYS A 164 -8.41 -11.70 3.42
C LYS A 164 -8.77 -10.43 4.21
N GLN A 165 -8.04 -10.14 5.27
CA GLN A 165 -8.23 -8.92 6.05
C GLN A 165 -7.82 -7.69 5.25
N PHE A 166 -6.75 -7.76 4.47
CA PHE A 166 -6.32 -6.68 3.59
C PHE A 166 -7.36 -6.38 2.51
N GLU A 167 -7.98 -7.41 1.93
CA GLU A 167 -9.07 -7.28 0.98
C GLU A 167 -10.25 -6.50 1.62
N ILE A 168 -10.75 -6.98 2.74
CA ILE A 168 -11.89 -6.38 3.46
C ILE A 168 -11.62 -4.91 3.79
N GLN A 169 -10.45 -4.61 4.33
CA GLN A 169 -10.07 -3.25 4.71
C GLN A 169 -9.96 -2.32 3.50
N SER A 170 -9.40 -2.79 2.40
CA SER A 170 -9.29 -2.00 1.17
C SER A 170 -10.66 -1.67 0.58
N ILE A 171 -11.60 -2.61 0.62
CA ILE A 171 -12.98 -2.38 0.17
C ILE A 171 -13.68 -1.33 1.05
N ALA A 172 -13.51 -1.41 2.36
CA ALA A 172 -14.07 -0.44 3.29
C ALA A 172 -13.49 0.97 3.05
N VAL A 173 -12.17 1.08 2.85
CA VAL A 173 -11.52 2.35 2.51
C VAL A 173 -12.02 2.88 1.16
N LYS A 174 -12.13 2.05 0.12
CA LYS A 174 -12.70 2.45 -1.18
C LYS A 174 -14.06 3.12 -1.02
N THR A 175 -14.95 2.54 -0.19
CA THR A 175 -16.28 3.10 0.08
C THR A 175 -16.16 4.48 0.72
N LYS A 176 -15.33 4.63 1.75
CA LYS A 176 -15.12 5.92 2.41
C LYS A 176 -14.49 6.97 1.51
N LEU A 177 -13.56 6.60 0.65
CA LEU A 177 -12.97 7.54 -0.31
C LEU A 177 -14.00 8.03 -1.33
N LYS A 178 -14.94 7.17 -1.73
CA LYS A 178 -16.03 7.60 -2.60
C LYS A 178 -16.97 8.58 -1.89
N GLU A 179 -17.35 8.29 -0.64
CA GLU A 179 -18.24 9.12 0.16
C GLU A 179 -17.65 10.51 0.46
N LEU A 180 -16.40 10.55 0.94
CA LEU A 180 -15.79 11.75 1.51
C LEU A 180 -15.01 12.60 0.49
N TYR A 181 -14.38 11.98 -0.49
CA TYR A 181 -13.49 12.65 -1.46
C TYR A 181 -14.02 12.61 -2.89
N ASN A 182 -15.16 11.94 -3.13
CA ASN A 182 -15.64 11.60 -4.48
C ASN A 182 -14.53 10.96 -5.34
N CYS A 183 -13.69 10.13 -4.70
CA CYS A 183 -12.58 9.42 -5.32
C CYS A 183 -13.01 7.99 -5.66
N ASN A 184 -12.79 7.57 -6.91
CA ASN A 184 -13.04 6.20 -7.34
C ASN A 184 -11.76 5.37 -7.19
N VAL A 185 -11.91 4.10 -6.82
CA VAL A 185 -10.78 3.17 -6.70
C VAL A 185 -11.05 1.97 -7.61
N TYR A 186 -10.08 1.66 -8.44
CA TYR A 186 -10.10 0.54 -9.39
C TYR A 186 -8.89 -0.36 -9.15
N SER A 187 -8.95 -1.61 -9.59
CA SER A 187 -7.84 -2.56 -9.48
C SER A 187 -7.45 -3.10 -10.86
N LEU A 188 -6.15 -3.16 -11.16
CA LEU A 188 -5.59 -3.91 -12.27
C LEU A 188 -5.13 -5.27 -11.77
N ASN A 189 -6.07 -6.16 -11.50
CA ASN A 189 -5.79 -7.41 -10.83
C ASN A 189 -6.69 -8.56 -11.35
N PRO A 190 -6.64 -8.85 -12.67
CA PRO A 190 -7.60 -9.76 -13.29
C PRO A 190 -7.39 -11.23 -12.89
N PHE A 191 -6.19 -11.61 -12.43
CA PHE A 191 -5.81 -13.02 -12.25
C PHE A 191 -6.00 -13.54 -10.82
N ILE A 192 -6.38 -12.68 -9.88
CA ILE A 192 -6.44 -13.03 -8.47
C ILE A 192 -7.85 -12.81 -7.92
N ASN A 193 -8.17 -13.52 -6.87
CA ASN A 193 -9.49 -13.49 -6.26
C ASN A 193 -9.76 -12.21 -5.46
N TYR A 194 -9.13 -11.12 -5.83
CA TYR A 194 -9.32 -9.78 -5.29
C TYR A 194 -9.73 -8.83 -6.39
N ASN A 195 -10.88 -8.19 -6.25
CA ASN A 195 -11.43 -7.35 -7.29
C ASN A 195 -12.33 -6.24 -6.70
N LEU A 196 -11.89 -5.01 -6.84
CA LEU A 196 -12.63 -3.83 -6.39
C LEU A 196 -13.73 -3.38 -7.38
N GLU A 197 -13.69 -3.86 -8.61
CA GLU A 197 -14.67 -3.56 -9.66
C GLU A 197 -15.87 -4.50 -9.65
N GLY A 198 -15.85 -5.52 -8.79
CA GLY A 198 -16.93 -6.48 -8.67
C GLY A 198 -16.87 -7.66 -9.66
N VAL A 199 -15.92 -7.69 -10.58
CA VAL A 199 -15.66 -8.83 -11.50
C VAL A 199 -14.48 -9.62 -10.99
N LYS A 200 -14.64 -10.92 -10.78
CA LYS A 200 -13.58 -11.80 -10.27
C LYS A 200 -13.12 -12.77 -11.34
N PHE A 201 -11.83 -12.75 -11.62
CA PHE A 201 -11.15 -13.78 -12.39
C PHE A 201 -10.33 -14.65 -11.42
N ARG A 202 -10.52 -15.95 -11.47
CA ARG A 202 -9.86 -16.90 -10.58
C ARG A 202 -8.55 -17.42 -11.13
N SER A 203 -8.43 -17.41 -12.45
CA SER A 203 -7.23 -17.84 -13.16
C SER A 203 -7.14 -17.14 -14.51
N TYR A 204 -5.95 -17.17 -15.10
CA TYR A 204 -5.72 -16.67 -16.47
C TYR A 204 -6.64 -17.35 -17.51
N ASN A 205 -6.93 -18.63 -17.32
CA ASN A 205 -7.78 -19.40 -18.25
C ASN A 205 -9.26 -18.98 -18.23
N GLU A 206 -9.70 -18.21 -17.26
CA GLU A 206 -11.07 -17.67 -17.20
C GLU A 206 -11.24 -16.39 -18.04
N ILE A 207 -10.16 -15.86 -18.60
CA ILE A 207 -10.17 -14.63 -19.41
C ILE A 207 -10.30 -14.94 -20.91
N ASN A 208 -10.04 -16.18 -21.31
CA ASN A 208 -10.08 -16.67 -22.71
C ASN A 208 -11.43 -17.43 -22.95
#